data_dbe299d680a6cbe5c496e6a670a7e6eb
#
_entry.id   dbe299d680a6cbe5c496e6a670a7e6eb
#
_cell.length_a   1.000
_cell.length_b   1.000
_cell.length_c   1.000
_cell.angle_alpha   90.00
_cell.angle_beta   90.00
_cell.angle_gamma   90.00
#
_symmetry.space_group_name_H-M   'P 1'
#
loop_
_entity.id
_entity.type
_entity.pdbx_description
1 polymer ?
#
loop_
_entity_poly.entity_id
_entity_poly.type
_entity_poly.pdbx_seq_one_letter_code
_entity_poly.pdbx_strand_id
1 'polypeptide(L)'
;IWTNKEDDYTGIHSSRRQRTRTGYYLNKYLKPSEGENAGGSVKYKIFRLAEIILNTAECAINAGHIQEGMTLVNEIRNRAGMPAWPTSLTQNEALLYLKHERRVEMAMEDTRLDDMRRWQRPDGDMSDYQWPTAMEISWLGDDKEGKPMYTYTRKHIRNSPRRCYSNKWLWVPIPLSDQNRLETLTGHAWQNPGW
;
A
#
# COMPACT_ATOMS: atom_id res chain seq x y z
N ILE A 1 15.01 1.00 7.31
CA ILE A 1 14.81 0.74 8.73
C ILE A 1 16.03 1.28 9.44
N TRP A 2 15.87 2.36 10.18
CA TRP A 2 16.92 2.91 11.04
C TRP A 2 16.73 2.31 12.43
N THR A 3 17.68 1.52 12.85
CA THR A 3 17.77 1.04 14.22
C THR A 3 19.00 1.68 14.83
N ASN A 4 18.82 2.49 15.85
CA ASN A 4 19.95 3.05 16.59
C ASN A 4 20.33 2.06 17.70
N LYS A 5 21.54 1.54 17.63
CA LYS A 5 22.09 0.56 18.57
C LYS A 5 22.16 1.10 20.02
N GLU A 6 22.25 2.42 20.18
CA GLU A 6 22.41 3.05 21.49
C GLU A 6 21.10 3.22 22.27
N ASP A 7 19.96 3.05 21.63
CA ASP A 7 18.66 3.43 22.21
C ASP A 7 17.81 2.27 22.75
N ASP A 8 18.31 1.04 22.82
CA ASP A 8 17.53 -0.16 23.25
C ASP A 8 16.14 -0.20 22.54
N TYR A 9 16.16 -0.11 21.21
CA TYR A 9 15.07 0.35 20.42
C TYR A 9 14.26 -0.78 19.78
N THR A 10 13.19 -1.16 20.39
CA THR A 10 12.11 -1.87 19.70
C THR A 10 11.24 -0.84 18.96
N GLY A 11 11.07 -0.99 17.65
CA GLY A 11 10.38 -0.01 16.78
C GLY A 11 8.95 0.37 17.15
N ILE A 12 8.43 -0.11 18.29
CA ILE A 12 7.08 0.11 18.79
C ILE A 12 7.13 0.63 20.23
N HIS A 13 7.68 1.80 20.44
CA HIS A 13 7.57 2.44 21.74
C HIS A 13 6.55 3.59 21.73
N SER A 14 5.52 3.44 22.54
CA SER A 14 4.45 4.41 22.71
C SER A 14 4.85 5.70 23.43
N SER A 15 6.05 5.75 24.02
CA SER A 15 6.43 6.83 24.93
C SER A 15 7.16 8.01 24.29
N ARG A 16 7.63 7.90 23.04
CA ARG A 16 8.28 9.01 22.35
C ARG A 16 7.46 9.45 21.13
N ARG A 17 7.05 10.72 21.10
CA ARG A 17 6.17 11.33 20.08
C ARG A 17 6.70 11.26 18.63
N GLN A 18 7.96 10.90 18.41
CA GLN A 18 8.61 10.90 17.10
C GLN A 18 8.72 9.52 16.45
N ARG A 19 8.09 8.49 17.04
CA ARG A 19 8.23 7.09 16.59
C ARG A 19 6.99 6.58 15.89
N THR A 20 7.20 5.83 14.80
CA THR A 20 6.10 5.17 14.12
C THR A 20 5.52 4.03 14.96
N ARG A 21 4.19 3.92 14.99
CA ARG A 21 3.49 2.81 15.64
C ARG A 21 3.60 1.48 14.87
N THR A 22 3.99 1.54 13.60
CA THR A 22 4.07 0.37 12.72
C THR A 22 5.46 -0.23 12.62
N GLY A 23 6.50 0.45 13.10
CA GLY A 23 7.90 0.08 12.87
C GLY A 23 8.41 0.41 11.47
N TYR A 24 7.58 0.95 10.59
CA TYR A 24 7.96 1.31 9.22
C TYR A 24 8.08 2.82 9.06
N TYR A 25 9.04 3.23 8.24
CA TYR A 25 9.25 4.62 7.86
C TYR A 25 9.12 4.77 6.35
N LEU A 26 8.58 5.90 5.92
CA LEU A 26 8.48 6.23 4.52
C LEU A 26 9.85 6.69 4.01
N ASN A 27 10.42 5.99 3.04
CA ASN A 27 11.68 6.36 2.38
C ASN A 27 11.48 6.82 0.93
N LYS A 28 10.31 6.61 0.36
CA LYS A 28 10.03 6.80 -1.06
C LYS A 28 10.20 8.26 -1.53
N TYR A 29 9.93 9.22 -0.65
CA TYR A 29 9.97 10.65 -0.95
C TYR A 29 11.13 11.37 -0.24
N LEU A 30 12.07 10.61 0.31
CA LEU A 30 13.24 11.17 0.96
C LEU A 30 14.42 11.19 -0.01
N LYS A 31 15.18 12.29 0.01
CA LYS A 31 16.48 12.39 -0.63
C LYS A 31 17.56 12.30 0.42
N PRO A 32 18.44 11.29 0.37
CA PRO A 32 19.51 11.12 1.36
C PRO A 32 20.45 12.34 1.49
N SER A 33 20.55 13.16 0.44
CA SER A 33 21.42 14.34 0.40
C SER A 33 20.85 15.59 1.07
N GLU A 34 19.57 15.59 1.46
CA GLU A 34 18.89 16.81 1.93
C GLU A 34 18.87 16.96 3.46
N GLY A 35 19.41 15.99 4.23
CA GLY A 35 19.42 16.03 5.69
C GLY A 35 18.03 15.95 6.34
N GLU A 36 17.98 15.74 7.65
CA GLU A 36 16.75 15.46 8.40
C GLU A 36 15.74 16.63 8.47
N ASN A 37 16.17 17.85 8.18
CA ASN A 37 15.37 19.06 8.33
C ASN A 37 15.11 19.81 7.01
N ALA A 38 15.56 19.30 5.88
CA ALA A 38 15.29 19.92 4.61
C ALA A 38 13.86 19.57 4.17
N GLY A 39 13.01 20.56 4.06
CA GLY A 39 11.73 20.43 3.36
C GLY A 39 12.00 19.85 1.99
N GLY A 40 11.57 18.60 1.76
CA GLY A 40 11.94 17.84 0.59
C GLY A 40 11.56 18.55 -0.70
N SER A 41 12.50 18.76 -1.60
CA SER A 41 12.26 19.25 -2.96
C SER A 41 11.68 18.16 -3.88
N VAL A 42 11.22 17.06 -3.32
CA VAL A 42 10.64 15.94 -4.07
C VAL A 42 9.27 16.34 -4.60
N LYS A 43 9.16 16.41 -5.92
CA LYS A 43 7.90 16.70 -6.59
C LYS A 43 6.92 15.54 -6.38
N TYR A 44 5.68 15.87 -6.07
CA TYR A 44 4.58 14.90 -6.05
C TYR A 44 4.41 14.28 -7.44
N LYS A 45 4.32 12.96 -7.50
CA LYS A 45 4.14 12.20 -8.75
C LYS A 45 2.66 11.93 -8.92
N ILE A 46 2.06 12.53 -9.95
CA ILE A 46 0.66 12.26 -10.31
C ILE A 46 0.53 10.86 -10.88
N PHE A 47 1.43 10.49 -11.79
CA PHE A 47 1.57 9.14 -12.34
C PHE A 47 3.02 8.92 -12.81
N ARG A 48 3.42 7.67 -13.01
CA ARG A 48 4.76 7.30 -13.45
C ARG A 48 4.77 6.02 -14.28
N LEU A 49 5.90 5.78 -14.96
CA LEU A 49 6.05 4.67 -15.89
C LEU A 49 5.68 3.31 -15.27
N ALA A 50 6.04 3.04 -14.02
CA ALA A 50 5.70 1.78 -13.36
C ALA A 50 4.18 1.55 -13.27
N GLU A 51 3.39 2.60 -13.06
CA GLU A 51 1.94 2.51 -13.07
C GLU A 51 1.42 2.13 -14.46
N ILE A 52 1.95 2.74 -15.52
CA ILE A 52 1.57 2.44 -16.90
C ILE A 52 1.93 0.98 -17.25
N ILE A 53 3.14 0.52 -16.87
CA ILE A 53 3.55 -0.88 -17.07
C ILE A 53 2.58 -1.83 -16.36
N LEU A 54 2.24 -1.56 -15.11
CA LEU A 54 1.31 -2.41 -14.34
C LEU A 54 -0.12 -2.36 -14.89
N ASN A 55 -0.58 -1.21 -15.39
CA ASN A 55 -1.87 -1.09 -16.08
C ASN A 55 -1.88 -1.94 -17.37
N THR A 56 -0.82 -1.86 -18.17
CA THR A 56 -0.67 -2.66 -19.39
C THR A 56 -0.62 -4.15 -19.07
N ALA A 57 0.14 -4.54 -18.03
CA ALA A 57 0.20 -5.91 -17.56
C ALA A 57 -1.18 -6.45 -17.15
N GLU A 58 -1.97 -5.64 -16.43
CA GLU A 58 -3.32 -6.02 -16.04
C GLU A 58 -4.24 -6.21 -17.24
N CYS A 59 -4.17 -5.31 -18.21
CA CYS A 59 -4.93 -5.44 -19.46
C CYS A 59 -4.53 -6.70 -20.24
N ALA A 60 -3.24 -6.99 -20.36
CA ALA A 60 -2.75 -8.19 -21.05
C ALA A 60 -3.25 -9.47 -20.37
N ILE A 61 -3.13 -9.57 -19.02
CA ILE A 61 -3.61 -10.72 -18.27
C ILE A 61 -5.13 -10.91 -18.43
N ASN A 62 -5.89 -9.83 -18.34
CA ASN A 62 -7.35 -9.90 -18.51
C ASN A 62 -7.76 -10.28 -19.94
N ALA A 63 -6.98 -9.92 -20.93
CA ALA A 63 -7.16 -10.33 -22.33
C ALA A 63 -6.72 -11.77 -22.63
N GLY A 64 -6.16 -12.50 -21.65
CA GLY A 64 -5.65 -13.86 -21.81
C GLY A 64 -4.16 -13.93 -22.22
N HIS A 65 -3.50 -12.81 -22.41
CA HIS A 65 -2.05 -12.73 -22.73
C HIS A 65 -1.20 -12.81 -21.45
N ILE A 66 -1.32 -13.91 -20.72
CA ILE A 66 -0.78 -14.06 -19.36
C ILE A 66 0.74 -13.92 -19.33
N GLN A 67 1.43 -14.57 -20.27
CA GLN A 67 2.89 -14.54 -20.34
C GLN A 67 3.42 -13.12 -20.59
N GLU A 68 2.78 -12.37 -21.49
CA GLU A 68 3.12 -10.97 -21.77
C GLU A 68 2.91 -10.10 -20.51
N GLY A 69 1.75 -10.22 -19.87
CA GLY A 69 1.44 -9.47 -18.65
C GLY A 69 2.42 -9.77 -17.51
N MET A 70 2.77 -11.03 -17.30
CA MET A 70 3.74 -11.41 -16.26
C MET A 70 5.17 -10.99 -16.61
N THR A 71 5.52 -10.89 -17.89
CA THR A 71 6.80 -10.31 -18.32
C THR A 71 6.90 -8.85 -17.92
N LEU A 72 5.86 -8.07 -18.15
CA LEU A 72 5.80 -6.66 -17.72
C LEU A 72 5.88 -6.51 -16.19
N VAL A 73 5.20 -7.36 -15.43
CA VAL A 73 5.33 -7.39 -13.96
C VAL A 73 6.78 -7.67 -13.56
N ASN A 74 7.45 -8.59 -14.24
CA ASN A 74 8.83 -8.94 -13.95
C ASN A 74 9.83 -7.83 -14.31
N GLU A 75 9.53 -6.93 -15.24
CA GLU A 75 10.33 -5.73 -15.48
C GLU A 75 10.41 -4.85 -14.23
N ILE A 76 9.27 -4.65 -13.54
CA ILE A 76 9.23 -3.88 -12.29
C ILE A 76 10.07 -4.58 -11.21
N ARG A 77 9.90 -5.89 -11.06
CA ARG A 77 10.63 -6.70 -10.09
C ARG A 77 12.14 -6.69 -10.33
N ASN A 78 12.54 -6.86 -11.58
CA ASN A 78 13.94 -6.86 -11.99
C ASN A 78 14.60 -5.50 -11.67
N ARG A 79 13.94 -4.40 -11.98
CA ARG A 79 14.40 -3.06 -11.61
C ARG A 79 14.60 -2.92 -10.09
N ALA A 80 13.72 -3.54 -9.30
CA ALA A 80 13.80 -3.52 -7.84
C ALA A 80 14.79 -4.56 -7.26
N GLY A 81 15.50 -5.32 -8.09
CA GLY A 81 16.41 -6.38 -7.65
C GLY A 81 15.70 -7.60 -7.05
N MET A 82 14.41 -7.77 -7.35
CA MET A 82 13.59 -8.88 -6.83
C MET A 82 13.59 -10.07 -7.80
N PRO A 83 13.55 -11.31 -7.32
CA PRO A 83 13.41 -12.48 -8.18
C PRO A 83 12.17 -12.40 -9.06
N ALA A 84 12.30 -12.82 -10.33
CA ALA A 84 11.18 -12.88 -11.23
C ALA A 84 10.13 -13.89 -10.76
N TRP A 85 8.86 -13.61 -11.02
CA TRP A 85 7.78 -14.56 -10.82
C TRP A 85 7.55 -15.43 -12.05
N PRO A 86 6.91 -16.61 -11.88
CA PRO A 86 6.57 -17.47 -13.00
C PRO A 86 5.70 -16.73 -14.02
N THR A 87 5.91 -17.04 -15.29
CA THR A 87 5.08 -16.50 -16.40
C THR A 87 4.04 -17.50 -16.90
N SER A 88 4.21 -18.80 -16.56
CA SER A 88 3.26 -19.87 -16.89
C SER A 88 2.30 -20.08 -15.70
N LEU A 89 1.26 -19.28 -15.67
CA LEU A 89 0.26 -19.23 -14.61
C LEU A 89 -1.15 -19.28 -15.20
N THR A 90 -2.13 -19.62 -14.38
CA THR A 90 -3.52 -19.33 -14.71
C THR A 90 -3.79 -17.83 -14.63
N GLN A 91 -4.83 -17.35 -15.30
CA GLN A 91 -5.21 -15.94 -15.28
C GLN A 91 -5.45 -15.43 -13.84
N ASN A 92 -6.12 -16.22 -13.01
CA ASN A 92 -6.39 -15.85 -11.62
C ASN A 92 -5.11 -15.72 -10.79
N GLU A 93 -4.18 -16.66 -10.94
CA GLU A 93 -2.89 -16.59 -10.26
C GLU A 93 -2.07 -15.37 -10.73
N ALA A 94 -2.01 -15.14 -12.03
CA ALA A 94 -1.32 -13.98 -12.59
C ALA A 94 -1.89 -12.66 -12.05
N LEU A 95 -3.22 -12.54 -11.96
CA LEU A 95 -3.88 -11.37 -11.37
C LEU A 95 -3.55 -11.21 -9.88
N LEU A 96 -3.41 -12.30 -9.11
CA LEU A 96 -3.00 -12.22 -7.71
C LEU A 96 -1.57 -11.68 -7.59
N TYR A 97 -0.63 -12.18 -8.40
CA TYR A 97 0.74 -11.70 -8.41
C TYR A 97 0.83 -10.23 -8.84
N LEU A 98 0.12 -9.86 -9.91
CA LEU A 98 0.05 -8.46 -10.37
C LEU A 98 -0.49 -7.54 -9.28
N LYS A 99 -1.60 -7.89 -8.63
CA LYS A 99 -2.21 -7.09 -7.56
C LYS A 99 -1.28 -6.94 -6.36
N HIS A 100 -0.52 -8.00 -6.04
CA HIS A 100 0.50 -7.93 -5.00
C HIS A 100 1.62 -6.97 -5.38
N GLU A 101 2.19 -7.10 -6.59
CA GLU A 101 3.25 -6.22 -7.06
C GLU A 101 2.80 -4.76 -7.10
N ARG A 102 1.61 -4.50 -7.64
CA ARG A 102 1.02 -3.17 -7.68
C ARG A 102 0.87 -2.57 -6.27
N ARG A 103 0.44 -3.35 -5.30
CA ARG A 103 0.33 -2.92 -3.91
C ARG A 103 1.67 -2.49 -3.31
N VAL A 104 2.73 -3.24 -3.61
CA VAL A 104 4.07 -2.96 -3.09
C VAL A 104 4.71 -1.79 -3.84
N GLU A 105 4.68 -1.82 -5.16
CA GLU A 105 5.32 -0.83 -6.01
C GLU A 105 4.66 0.55 -5.90
N MET A 106 3.32 0.60 -5.83
CA MET A 106 2.55 1.84 -5.76
C MET A 106 2.23 2.28 -4.31
N ALA A 107 2.88 1.68 -3.32
CA ALA A 107 2.67 2.06 -1.93
C ALA A 107 2.93 3.57 -1.71
N MET A 108 2.03 4.25 -1.00
CA MET A 108 2.08 5.70 -0.73
C MET A 108 1.98 6.61 -1.98
N GLU A 109 1.32 6.12 -3.04
CA GLU A 109 1.06 6.89 -4.27
C GLU A 109 -0.45 7.03 -4.56
N ASP A 110 -1.28 6.94 -3.54
CA ASP A 110 -2.73 7.17 -3.51
C ASP A 110 -3.60 6.27 -4.42
N THR A 111 -2.99 5.30 -5.12
CA THR A 111 -3.71 4.43 -6.06
C THR A 111 -4.50 3.30 -5.39
N ARG A 112 -4.18 2.95 -4.14
CA ARG A 112 -4.67 1.73 -3.49
C ARG A 112 -6.18 1.68 -3.33
N LEU A 113 -6.80 2.78 -2.89
CA LEU A 113 -8.24 2.83 -2.66
C LEU A 113 -9.02 2.63 -3.95
N ASP A 114 -8.57 3.28 -5.03
CA ASP A 114 -9.21 3.17 -6.34
C ASP A 114 -9.01 1.79 -6.95
N ASP A 115 -7.83 1.19 -6.79
CA ASP A 115 -7.59 -0.19 -7.19
C ASP A 115 -8.52 -1.17 -6.49
N MET A 116 -8.72 -1.03 -5.19
CA MET A 116 -9.62 -1.90 -4.43
C MET A 116 -11.08 -1.74 -4.87
N ARG A 117 -11.54 -0.51 -5.10
CA ARG A 117 -12.88 -0.21 -5.65
C ARG A 117 -13.06 -0.81 -7.03
N ARG A 118 -12.12 -0.58 -7.91
CA ARG A 118 -12.11 -1.03 -9.30
C ARG A 118 -12.09 -2.56 -9.42
N TRP A 119 -11.37 -3.24 -8.54
CA TRP A 119 -11.35 -4.70 -8.50
C TRP A 119 -12.55 -5.30 -7.77
N GLN A 120 -13.45 -4.48 -7.27
CA GLN A 120 -14.66 -4.91 -6.55
C GLN A 120 -14.34 -6.00 -5.52
N ARG A 121 -13.32 -5.77 -4.72
CA ARG A 121 -12.91 -6.73 -3.68
C ARG A 121 -13.54 -6.37 -2.34
N PRO A 122 -14.79 -6.76 -2.12
CA PRO A 122 -15.41 -6.72 -0.79
C PRO A 122 -14.78 -7.75 0.15
N ASP A 123 -14.10 -8.75 -0.40
CA ASP A 123 -13.36 -9.81 0.26
C ASP A 123 -11.86 -9.47 0.34
N GLY A 124 -11.14 -10.11 1.20
CA GLY A 124 -9.71 -9.91 1.39
C GLY A 124 -9.36 -8.56 2.01
N ASP A 125 -8.59 -7.73 1.34
CA ASP A 125 -8.03 -6.51 1.92
C ASP A 125 -9.05 -5.45 2.34
N MET A 126 -10.26 -5.48 1.78
CA MET A 126 -11.33 -4.54 2.15
C MET A 126 -12.32 -5.13 3.15
N SER A 127 -12.72 -6.39 2.96
CA SER A 127 -13.70 -7.05 3.82
C SER A 127 -13.12 -7.59 5.11
N ASP A 128 -11.85 -7.92 5.09
CA ASP A 128 -11.24 -8.46 6.27
C ASP A 128 -11.20 -7.41 7.38
N TYR A 129 -11.96 -7.67 8.40
CA TYR A 129 -11.87 -6.97 9.67
C TYR A 129 -10.51 -7.21 10.31
N GLN A 130 -9.47 -6.89 9.56
CA GLN A 130 -8.12 -7.09 10.03
C GLN A 130 -7.68 -5.94 10.91
N TRP A 131 -7.09 -6.31 12.00
CA TRP A 131 -6.37 -5.37 12.82
C TRP A 131 -5.13 -4.89 12.05
N PRO A 132 -4.86 -3.59 11.98
CA PRO A 132 -3.59 -3.12 11.50
C PRO A 132 -2.46 -3.80 12.28
N THR A 133 -1.46 -4.28 11.55
CA THR A 133 -0.29 -4.94 12.13
C THR A 133 0.93 -4.04 12.04
N ALA A 134 1.82 -4.20 12.99
CA ALA A 134 3.11 -3.56 13.06
C ALA A 134 4.22 -4.61 13.05
N MET A 135 5.42 -4.20 12.69
CA MET A 135 6.62 -4.99 12.83
C MET A 135 7.40 -4.52 14.06
N GLU A 136 7.47 -5.36 15.06
CA GLU A 136 8.38 -5.16 16.19
C GLU A 136 9.75 -5.66 15.80
N ILE A 137 10.74 -4.79 15.93
CA ILE A 137 12.13 -5.11 15.62
C ILE A 137 12.91 -5.06 16.93
N SER A 138 13.37 -6.20 17.38
CA SER A 138 14.14 -6.32 18.61
C SER A 138 15.59 -6.67 18.28
N TRP A 139 16.52 -5.90 18.85
CA TRP A 139 17.92 -6.19 18.72
C TRP A 139 18.30 -7.40 19.62
N LEU A 140 19.07 -8.34 19.04
CA LEU A 140 19.48 -9.58 19.71
C LEU A 140 20.95 -9.56 20.17
N GLY A 141 21.68 -8.50 19.88
CA GLY A 141 23.12 -8.43 20.05
C GLY A 141 23.83 -8.33 18.70
N ASP A 142 25.14 -8.31 18.77
CA ASP A 142 25.97 -8.36 17.57
C ASP A 142 26.43 -9.80 17.31
N ASP A 143 26.62 -10.15 16.04
CA ASP A 143 27.24 -11.43 15.68
C ASP A 143 28.76 -11.43 15.98
N LYS A 144 29.44 -12.53 15.63
CA LYS A 144 30.90 -12.71 15.87
C LYS A 144 31.75 -11.70 15.10
N GLU A 145 31.21 -11.06 14.10
CA GLU A 145 31.84 -10.06 13.23
C GLU A 145 31.49 -8.62 13.64
N GLY A 146 30.73 -8.46 14.72
CA GLY A 146 30.28 -7.15 15.23
C GLY A 146 29.10 -6.55 14.42
N LYS A 147 28.40 -7.36 13.64
CA LYS A 147 27.22 -6.94 12.87
C LYS A 147 25.97 -7.13 13.72
N PRO A 148 25.10 -6.09 13.84
CA PRO A 148 23.89 -6.19 14.66
C PRO A 148 22.90 -7.20 14.10
N MET A 149 22.40 -8.07 14.97
CA MET A 149 21.35 -9.04 14.69
C MET A 149 20.00 -8.55 15.21
N TYR A 150 18.95 -8.80 14.45
CA TYR A 150 17.60 -8.39 14.83
C TYR A 150 16.61 -9.54 14.65
N THR A 151 15.60 -9.60 15.51
CA THR A 151 14.40 -10.40 15.29
C THR A 151 13.24 -9.50 14.88
N TYR A 152 12.34 -10.05 14.07
CA TYR A 152 11.19 -9.34 13.51
C TYR A 152 9.92 -10.10 13.87
N THR A 153 9.07 -9.47 14.67
CA THR A 153 7.81 -10.07 15.12
C THR A 153 6.62 -9.23 14.68
N ARG A 154 5.69 -9.82 13.94
CA ARG A 154 4.45 -9.14 13.58
C ARG A 154 3.50 -9.11 14.76
N LYS A 155 3.05 -7.91 15.15
CA LYS A 155 2.11 -7.69 16.24
C LYS A 155 0.92 -6.83 15.80
N HIS A 156 -0.21 -6.98 16.48
CA HIS A 156 -1.34 -6.07 16.30
C HIS A 156 -1.04 -4.71 16.93
N ILE A 157 -1.43 -3.63 16.26
CA ILE A 157 -1.32 -2.29 16.83
C ILE A 157 -2.41 -2.14 17.91
N ARG A 158 -1.98 -1.98 19.16
CA ARG A 158 -2.90 -1.73 20.27
C ARG A 158 -3.67 -0.43 20.05
N ASN A 159 -4.96 -0.44 20.41
CA ASN A 159 -5.85 0.71 20.31
C ASN A 159 -6.02 1.29 18.88
N SER A 160 -5.72 0.50 17.86
CA SER A 160 -6.05 0.87 16.50
C SER A 160 -7.48 0.45 16.17
N PRO A 161 -8.25 1.29 15.48
CA PRO A 161 -9.56 0.87 15.00
C PRO A 161 -9.40 -0.29 14.02
N ARG A 162 -10.33 -1.23 14.11
CA ARG A 162 -10.42 -2.34 13.17
C ARG A 162 -10.76 -1.80 11.78
N ARG A 163 -10.14 -2.31 10.74
CA ARG A 163 -10.58 -2.02 9.38
C ARG A 163 -11.97 -2.59 9.18
N CYS A 164 -12.87 -1.81 8.63
CA CYS A 164 -14.21 -2.26 8.28
C CYS A 164 -14.49 -1.90 6.83
N TYR A 165 -15.26 -2.74 6.17
CA TYR A 165 -15.73 -2.53 4.83
C TYR A 165 -17.25 -2.63 4.79
N SER A 166 -17.85 -1.79 3.96
CA SER A 166 -19.25 -1.89 3.56
C SER A 166 -19.34 -1.59 2.07
N ASN A 167 -20.28 -2.22 1.36
CA ASN A 167 -20.46 -2.02 -0.08
C ASN A 167 -20.70 -0.56 -0.47
N LYS A 168 -21.21 0.26 0.42
CA LYS A 168 -21.31 1.70 0.20
C LYS A 168 -19.97 2.38 -0.11
N TRP A 169 -18.85 1.84 0.37
CA TRP A 169 -17.52 2.38 0.12
C TRP A 169 -17.01 2.19 -1.31
N LEU A 170 -17.71 1.40 -2.13
CA LEU A 170 -17.44 1.33 -3.57
C LEU A 170 -17.70 2.68 -4.26
N TRP A 171 -18.61 3.47 -3.71
CA TRP A 171 -19.00 4.76 -4.22
C TRP A 171 -18.70 5.87 -3.22
N VAL A 172 -18.34 7.02 -3.72
CA VAL A 172 -18.20 8.22 -2.89
C VAL A 172 -19.59 8.82 -2.68
N PRO A 173 -19.95 9.30 -1.47
CA PRO A 173 -21.23 9.98 -1.29
C PRO A 173 -21.28 11.26 -2.14
N ILE A 174 -22.45 11.55 -2.68
CA ILE A 174 -22.71 12.85 -3.33
C ILE A 174 -22.72 13.91 -2.22
N PRO A 175 -21.93 14.98 -2.32
CA PRO A 175 -21.91 16.05 -1.32
C PRO A 175 -23.29 16.63 -1.06
N LEU A 176 -23.60 16.95 0.18
CA LEU A 176 -24.91 17.44 0.58
C LEU A 176 -25.32 18.71 -0.18
N SER A 177 -24.37 19.60 -0.48
CA SER A 177 -24.60 20.78 -1.31
C SER A 177 -25.12 20.45 -2.71
N ASP A 178 -24.56 19.41 -3.30
CA ASP A 178 -24.92 18.96 -4.65
C ASP A 178 -26.27 18.20 -4.62
N GLN A 179 -26.54 17.41 -3.58
CA GLN A 179 -27.84 16.78 -3.37
C GLN A 179 -28.94 17.83 -3.28
N ASN A 180 -28.79 18.83 -2.41
CA ASN A 180 -29.78 19.90 -2.23
C ASN A 180 -30.02 20.65 -3.53
N ARG A 181 -28.97 20.90 -4.31
CA ARG A 181 -29.08 21.55 -5.62
C ARG A 181 -29.81 20.68 -6.61
N LEU A 182 -29.50 19.41 -6.70
CA LEU A 182 -30.18 18.46 -7.59
C LEU A 182 -31.65 18.29 -7.22
N GLU A 183 -31.96 18.17 -5.93
CA GLU A 183 -33.34 18.07 -5.42
C GLU A 183 -34.14 19.30 -5.75
N THR A 184 -33.58 20.50 -5.60
CA THR A 184 -34.23 21.76 -5.99
C THR A 184 -34.51 21.82 -7.48
N LEU A 185 -33.60 21.31 -8.32
CA LEU A 185 -33.72 21.37 -9.77
C LEU A 185 -34.61 20.27 -10.36
N THR A 186 -34.63 19.09 -9.77
CA THR A 186 -35.27 17.90 -10.35
C THR A 186 -36.44 17.38 -9.53
N GLY A 187 -36.65 17.85 -8.31
CA GLY A 187 -37.63 17.33 -7.36
C GLY A 187 -37.29 15.96 -6.77
N HIS A 188 -36.06 15.45 -7.01
CA HIS A 188 -35.63 14.14 -6.54
C HIS A 188 -34.33 14.24 -5.75
N ALA A 189 -34.28 13.56 -4.61
CA ALA A 189 -33.04 13.37 -3.85
C ALA A 189 -32.17 12.32 -4.54
N TRP A 190 -30.92 12.68 -4.79
CA TRP A 190 -29.93 11.82 -5.41
C TRP A 190 -28.85 11.45 -4.41
N GLN A 191 -28.63 10.16 -4.21
CA GLN A 191 -27.52 9.67 -3.42
C GLN A 191 -27.06 8.30 -3.91
N ASN A 192 -25.80 8.00 -3.75
CA ASN A 192 -25.26 6.69 -4.04
C ASN A 192 -25.77 5.65 -3.02
N PRO A 193 -25.94 4.38 -3.43
CA PRO A 193 -26.51 3.35 -2.57
C PRO A 193 -25.77 3.20 -1.23
N GLY A 194 -26.53 3.22 -0.15
CA GLY A 194 -26.01 3.02 1.21
C GLY A 194 -25.53 4.27 1.94
N TRP A 195 -25.68 5.44 1.34
CA TRP A 195 -25.35 6.74 1.94
C TRP A 195 -26.61 7.53 2.30
#